data_751c9ceb08956de21c0b91eaae156345
#
_entry.id   751c9ceb08956de21c0b91eaae156345
#
_cell.length_a   1.000
_cell.length_b   1.000
_cell.length_c   1.000
_cell.angle_alpha   90.00
_cell.angle_beta   90.00
_cell.angle_gamma   90.00
#
_symmetry.space_group_name_H-M   'P 1'
#
loop_
_entity.id
_entity.type
_entity.pdbx_description
1 polymer ?
#
loop_
_entity_poly.entity_id
_entity_poly.type
_entity_poly.pdbx_seq_one_letter_code
_entity_poly.pdbx_strand_id
1 'polypeptide(L)'
;MAPPIALDKPAAIFDDAAGGEELMAAGGIGETGSEIMDSQNRKERIALLSVASNAVLVIGKLIVGLLIGSVSIISEAIHSGVDLLAAGIALFSVKTASIPADSKHPFGHGKIENVSGTVEALLIFIAAVWIIVEAVKKVAQPEPISYLGWGVGVMLVSAAVNLGVSKMLFKVGREEDSIALQADAWHL
;
A
#
# COMPACT_ATOMS: atom_id res chain seq x y z
N MET A 1 -22.54 -58.73 33.86
CA MET A 1 -23.31 -58.75 32.63
C MET A 1 -23.90 -57.33 32.49
N ALA A 2 -23.22 -56.45 31.76
CA ALA A 2 -23.61 -55.06 31.59
C ALA A 2 -24.49 -54.96 30.34
N PRO A 3 -25.53 -54.08 30.30
CA PRO A 3 -26.40 -53.92 29.16
C PRO A 3 -25.69 -53.13 28.03
N PRO A 4 -26.07 -53.36 26.77
CA PRO A 4 -25.45 -52.69 25.62
C PRO A 4 -25.85 -51.23 25.54
N ILE A 5 -24.84 -50.37 25.23
CA ILE A 5 -25.02 -48.96 24.96
C ILE A 5 -25.76 -48.78 23.61
N ALA A 6 -26.94 -48.23 23.67
CA ALA A 6 -27.68 -47.82 22.48
C ALA A 6 -26.98 -46.62 21.82
N LEU A 7 -26.46 -46.82 20.63
CA LEU A 7 -25.99 -45.73 19.74
C LEU A 7 -27.21 -44.96 19.24
N ASP A 8 -27.41 -43.80 19.81
CA ASP A 8 -28.40 -42.84 19.38
C ASP A 8 -28.04 -42.32 17.97
N LYS A 9 -28.97 -42.36 17.06
CA LYS A 9 -28.79 -41.89 15.66
C LYS A 9 -28.55 -40.42 15.64
N PRO A 10 -27.60 -39.90 14.80
CA PRO A 10 -27.50 -38.49 14.63
C PRO A 10 -28.78 -37.96 13.97
N ALA A 11 -29.39 -36.99 14.65
CA ALA A 11 -30.56 -36.28 14.15
C ALA A 11 -30.25 -35.63 12.80
N ALA A 12 -31.15 -35.83 11.86
CA ALA A 12 -31.16 -35.21 10.53
C ALA A 12 -31.10 -33.68 10.65
N ILE A 13 -29.94 -33.08 10.33
CA ILE A 13 -29.72 -31.64 10.12
C ILE A 13 -29.69 -31.41 8.59
N PHE A 14 -30.64 -31.92 7.87
CA PHE A 14 -30.81 -31.63 6.44
C PHE A 14 -32.29 -31.73 6.08
N ASP A 15 -33.08 -30.81 6.63
CA ASP A 15 -34.43 -30.56 6.08
C ASP A 15 -34.80 -29.08 6.36
N ASP A 16 -34.06 -28.16 5.75
CA ASP A 16 -34.55 -26.80 5.53
C ASP A 16 -33.95 -26.23 4.21
N ALA A 17 -34.19 -26.95 3.13
CA ALA A 17 -33.85 -26.49 1.79
C ALA A 17 -34.86 -25.43 1.27
N ALA A 18 -35.93 -25.18 1.99
CA ALA A 18 -36.96 -24.18 1.58
C ALA A 18 -36.68 -22.78 2.11
N GLY A 19 -35.84 -22.62 3.16
CA GLY A 19 -35.49 -21.30 3.69
C GLY A 19 -34.33 -20.61 2.95
N GLY A 20 -33.55 -21.36 2.16
CA GLY A 20 -32.38 -20.83 1.43
C GLY A 20 -32.73 -20.02 0.18
N GLU A 21 -33.86 -20.30 -0.45
CA GLU A 21 -34.27 -19.58 -1.67
C GLU A 21 -34.93 -18.22 -1.36
N GLU A 22 -35.61 -18.07 -0.24
CA GLU A 22 -36.21 -16.79 0.17
C GLU A 22 -35.20 -15.76 0.65
N LEU A 23 -34.06 -16.18 1.23
CA LEU A 23 -32.97 -15.26 1.62
C LEU A 23 -32.16 -14.77 0.40
N MET A 24 -32.14 -15.52 -0.70
CA MET A 24 -31.48 -15.07 -1.95
C MET A 24 -32.34 -14.11 -2.77
N ALA A 25 -33.63 -14.03 -2.53
CA ALA A 25 -34.56 -13.14 -3.26
C ALA A 25 -34.69 -11.75 -2.63
N ALA A 26 -34.18 -11.53 -1.42
CA ALA A 26 -34.27 -10.24 -0.75
C ALA A 26 -32.92 -9.47 -0.88
N GLY A 27 -32.84 -8.64 -1.93
CA GLY A 27 -32.02 -7.38 -2.00
C GLY A 27 -30.55 -7.33 -1.53
N GLY A 28 -30.05 -8.33 -0.79
CA GLY A 28 -28.78 -8.23 -0.10
C GLY A 28 -27.51 -8.44 -0.97
N ILE A 29 -27.62 -9.09 -2.11
CA ILE A 29 -26.45 -9.41 -2.97
C ILE A 29 -26.03 -8.20 -3.81
N GLY A 30 -26.96 -7.32 -4.14
CA GLY A 30 -26.65 -6.09 -4.90
C GLY A 30 -25.93 -5.03 -4.07
N GLU A 31 -26.31 -4.88 -2.79
CA GLU A 31 -25.70 -3.91 -1.88
C GLU A 31 -24.26 -4.30 -1.49
N THR A 32 -24.03 -5.57 -1.17
CA THR A 32 -22.68 -6.08 -0.88
C THR A 32 -21.73 -6.00 -2.08
N GLY A 33 -22.21 -6.23 -3.29
CA GLY A 33 -21.42 -6.10 -4.52
C GLY A 33 -21.02 -4.65 -4.82
N SER A 34 -21.91 -3.70 -4.58
CA SER A 34 -21.64 -2.27 -4.77
C SER A 34 -20.67 -1.73 -3.72
N GLU A 35 -20.78 -2.15 -2.47
CA GLU A 35 -19.87 -1.77 -1.38
C GLU A 35 -18.45 -2.29 -1.63
N ILE A 36 -18.29 -3.54 -2.07
CA ILE A 36 -16.98 -4.11 -2.42
C ILE A 36 -16.34 -3.35 -3.59
N MET A 37 -17.10 -2.99 -4.60
CA MET A 37 -16.60 -2.22 -5.74
C MET A 37 -16.20 -0.79 -5.32
N ASP A 38 -16.94 -0.16 -4.43
CA ASP A 38 -16.62 1.18 -3.94
C ASP A 38 -15.36 1.17 -3.07
N SER A 39 -15.20 0.19 -2.20
CA SER A 39 -13.99 -0.06 -1.41
C SER A 39 -12.76 -0.23 -2.32
N GLN A 40 -12.82 -1.07 -3.35
CA GLN A 40 -11.73 -1.26 -4.29
C GLN A 40 -11.39 0.02 -5.06
N ASN A 41 -12.40 0.73 -5.54
CA ASN A 41 -12.19 2.02 -6.23
C ASN A 41 -11.52 3.05 -5.32
N ARG A 42 -11.85 3.09 -4.03
CA ARG A 42 -11.21 3.98 -3.04
C ARG A 42 -9.74 3.62 -2.86
N LYS A 43 -9.42 2.33 -2.68
CA LYS A 43 -8.03 1.85 -2.55
C LYS A 43 -7.20 2.21 -3.78
N GLU A 44 -7.71 1.94 -4.97
CA GLU A 44 -7.01 2.25 -6.22
C GLU A 44 -6.78 3.76 -6.43
N ARG A 45 -7.78 4.59 -6.14
CA ARG A 45 -7.66 6.04 -6.27
C ARG A 45 -6.61 6.62 -5.35
N ILE A 46 -6.55 6.16 -4.10
CA ILE A 46 -5.57 6.69 -3.16
C ILE A 46 -4.15 6.18 -3.46
N ALA A 47 -4.01 4.92 -3.90
CA ALA A 47 -2.74 4.38 -4.37
C ALA A 47 -2.25 5.13 -5.63
N LEU A 48 -3.15 5.44 -6.57
CA LEU A 48 -2.81 6.24 -7.75
C LEU A 48 -2.41 7.68 -7.38
N LEU A 49 -3.05 8.27 -6.36
CA LEU A 49 -2.66 9.58 -5.84
C LEU A 49 -1.23 9.54 -5.27
N SER A 50 -0.86 8.49 -4.54
CA SER A 50 0.49 8.29 -4.03
C SER A 50 1.50 8.23 -5.17
N VAL A 51 1.27 7.39 -6.19
CA VAL A 51 2.14 7.30 -7.36
C VAL A 51 2.26 8.64 -8.08
N ALA A 52 1.15 9.34 -8.31
CA ALA A 52 1.15 10.62 -9.01
C ALA A 52 1.89 11.71 -8.22
N SER A 53 1.67 11.81 -6.91
CA SER A 53 2.37 12.78 -6.05
C SER A 53 3.86 12.52 -6.01
N ASN A 54 4.29 11.26 -5.83
CA ASN A 54 5.70 10.88 -5.83
C ASN A 54 6.36 11.15 -7.19
N ALA A 55 5.67 10.85 -8.31
CA ALA A 55 6.18 11.17 -9.64
C ALA A 55 6.40 12.68 -9.84
N VAL A 56 5.45 13.52 -9.40
CA VAL A 56 5.57 14.97 -9.45
C VAL A 56 6.74 15.46 -8.58
N LEU A 57 6.90 14.91 -7.38
CA LEU A 57 8.02 15.28 -6.49
C LEU A 57 9.38 14.88 -7.07
N VAL A 58 9.51 13.68 -7.64
CA VAL A 58 10.76 13.22 -8.30
C VAL A 58 11.10 14.13 -9.47
N ILE A 59 10.14 14.38 -10.36
CA ILE A 59 10.35 15.24 -11.52
C ILE A 59 10.69 16.67 -11.09
N GLY A 60 9.96 17.23 -10.12
CA GLY A 60 10.21 18.57 -9.58
C GLY A 60 11.59 18.71 -8.98
N LYS A 61 12.03 17.75 -8.15
CA LYS A 61 13.38 17.72 -7.56
C LYS A 61 14.46 17.59 -8.64
N LEU A 62 14.26 16.74 -9.66
CA LEU A 62 15.21 16.62 -10.77
C LEU A 62 15.35 17.92 -11.55
N ILE A 63 14.23 18.55 -11.91
CA ILE A 63 14.25 19.85 -12.64
C ILE A 63 15.01 20.90 -11.82
N VAL A 64 14.66 21.07 -10.55
CA VAL A 64 15.31 22.07 -9.68
C VAL A 64 16.79 21.73 -9.49
N GLY A 65 17.12 20.45 -9.23
CA GLY A 65 18.51 20.01 -9.05
C GLY A 65 19.37 20.26 -10.29
N LEU A 66 18.84 20.00 -11.48
CA LEU A 66 19.54 20.25 -12.76
C LEU A 66 19.70 21.74 -13.06
N LEU A 67 18.65 22.55 -12.85
CA LEU A 67 18.69 24.00 -13.11
C LEU A 67 19.68 24.72 -12.19
N ILE A 68 19.77 24.29 -10.94
CA ILE A 68 20.66 24.91 -9.94
C ILE A 68 22.06 24.27 -9.96
N GLY A 69 22.22 23.09 -10.59
CA GLY A 69 23.47 22.33 -10.56
C GLY A 69 23.77 21.70 -9.19
N SER A 70 22.74 21.45 -8.37
CA SER A 70 22.90 20.90 -7.01
C SER A 70 22.86 19.39 -7.00
N VAL A 71 24.02 18.77 -6.78
CA VAL A 71 24.17 17.31 -6.63
C VAL A 71 23.32 16.80 -5.46
N SER A 72 23.22 17.57 -4.37
CA SER A 72 22.42 17.18 -3.20
C SER A 72 20.93 17.06 -3.53
N ILE A 73 20.35 17.99 -4.32
CA ILE A 73 18.94 17.93 -4.73
C ILE A 73 18.73 16.79 -5.73
N ILE A 74 19.69 16.53 -6.61
CA ILE A 74 19.62 15.38 -7.54
C ILE A 74 19.67 14.06 -6.77
N SER A 75 20.55 13.92 -5.77
CA SER A 75 20.60 12.74 -4.91
C SER A 75 19.30 12.51 -4.17
N GLU A 76 18.65 13.60 -3.71
CA GLU A 76 17.33 13.54 -3.08
C GLU A 76 16.23 13.12 -4.05
N ALA A 77 16.31 13.56 -5.31
CA ALA A 77 15.40 13.10 -6.35
C ALA A 77 15.53 11.59 -6.62
N ILE A 78 16.75 11.05 -6.58
CA ILE A 78 16.99 9.60 -6.70
C ILE A 78 16.39 8.87 -5.50
N HIS A 79 16.53 9.40 -4.28
CA HIS A 79 15.91 8.83 -3.09
C HIS A 79 14.38 8.80 -3.21
N SER A 80 13.77 9.91 -3.63
CA SER A 80 12.33 9.95 -3.91
C SER A 80 11.88 9.02 -5.05
N GLY A 81 12.81 8.56 -5.90
CA GLY A 81 12.57 7.49 -6.87
C GLY A 81 12.27 6.14 -6.20
N VAL A 82 12.84 5.87 -5.01
CA VAL A 82 12.51 4.68 -4.21
C VAL A 82 11.10 4.78 -3.65
N ASP A 83 10.68 5.97 -3.21
CA ASP A 83 9.31 6.23 -2.75
C ASP A 83 8.30 5.97 -3.88
N LEU A 84 8.64 6.40 -5.11
CA LEU A 84 7.83 6.14 -6.30
C LEU A 84 7.73 4.65 -6.62
N LEU A 85 8.82 3.88 -6.43
CA LEU A 85 8.79 2.42 -6.60
C LEU A 85 7.88 1.76 -5.58
N ALA A 86 7.97 2.15 -4.31
CA ALA A 86 7.10 1.63 -3.24
C ALA A 86 5.63 1.92 -3.54
N ALA A 87 5.28 3.16 -3.89
CA ALA A 87 3.92 3.52 -4.29
C ALA A 87 3.43 2.73 -5.52
N GLY A 88 4.32 2.45 -6.49
CA GLY A 88 4.03 1.60 -7.64
C GLY A 88 3.72 0.15 -7.25
N ILE A 89 4.46 -0.40 -6.30
CA ILE A 89 4.25 -1.75 -5.75
C ILE A 89 2.90 -1.80 -5.02
N ALA A 90 2.59 -0.80 -4.18
CA ALA A 90 1.31 -0.71 -3.49
C ALA A 90 0.13 -0.65 -4.48
N LEU A 91 0.21 0.20 -5.50
CA LEU A 91 -0.82 0.29 -6.55
C LEU A 91 -1.00 -1.02 -7.31
N PHE A 92 0.10 -1.67 -7.71
CA PHE A 92 0.06 -2.97 -8.38
C PHE A 92 -0.60 -4.03 -7.49
N SER A 93 -0.24 -4.05 -6.22
CA SER A 93 -0.75 -4.97 -5.23
C SER A 93 -2.27 -4.82 -5.02
N VAL A 94 -2.74 -3.60 -4.79
CA VAL A 94 -4.17 -3.30 -4.63
C VAL A 94 -4.97 -3.74 -5.85
N LYS A 95 -4.47 -3.45 -7.06
CA LYS A 95 -5.12 -3.88 -8.31
C LYS A 95 -5.15 -5.39 -8.49
N THR A 96 -4.06 -6.07 -8.13
CA THR A 96 -3.97 -7.52 -8.30
C THR A 96 -4.78 -8.26 -7.24
N ALA A 97 -4.81 -7.75 -6.00
CA ALA A 97 -5.58 -8.32 -4.91
C ALA A 97 -7.09 -8.31 -5.17
N SER A 98 -7.57 -7.37 -6.00
CA SER A 98 -8.99 -7.28 -6.39
C SER A 98 -9.43 -8.32 -7.42
N ILE A 99 -8.49 -9.09 -8.02
CA ILE A 99 -8.81 -10.12 -9.00
C ILE A 99 -9.51 -11.29 -8.30
N PRO A 100 -10.70 -11.71 -8.78
CA PRO A 100 -11.41 -12.84 -8.21
C PRO A 100 -10.62 -14.15 -8.26
N ALA A 101 -11.06 -15.15 -7.48
CA ALA A 101 -10.51 -16.49 -7.52
C ALA A 101 -10.59 -17.08 -8.93
N ASP A 102 -9.52 -17.74 -9.37
CA ASP A 102 -9.43 -18.45 -10.64
C ASP A 102 -9.02 -19.92 -10.43
N SER A 103 -8.92 -20.69 -11.50
CA SER A 103 -8.57 -22.11 -11.44
C SER A 103 -7.17 -22.39 -10.88
N LYS A 104 -6.25 -21.42 -10.94
CA LYS A 104 -4.88 -21.49 -10.40
C LYS A 104 -4.79 -20.94 -8.97
N HIS A 105 -5.66 -19.99 -8.62
CA HIS A 105 -5.72 -19.33 -7.33
C HIS A 105 -7.13 -19.44 -6.74
N PRO A 106 -7.52 -20.64 -6.23
CA PRO A 106 -8.88 -20.91 -5.74
C PRO A 106 -9.29 -20.03 -4.55
N PHE A 107 -8.33 -19.48 -3.82
CA PHE A 107 -8.55 -18.58 -2.67
C PHE A 107 -8.45 -17.08 -3.03
N GLY A 108 -8.40 -16.76 -4.34
CA GLY A 108 -8.21 -15.39 -4.79
C GLY A 108 -6.79 -14.87 -4.65
N HIS A 109 -6.61 -13.57 -4.92
CA HIS A 109 -5.29 -12.91 -5.01
C HIS A 109 -4.97 -12.00 -3.82
N GLY A 110 -5.82 -11.94 -2.78
CA GLY A 110 -5.66 -11.04 -1.64
C GLY A 110 -4.33 -11.15 -0.87
N LYS A 111 -3.67 -12.33 -0.91
CA LYS A 111 -2.35 -12.52 -0.28
C LYS A 111 -1.24 -11.69 -0.93
N ILE A 112 -1.46 -11.13 -2.13
CA ILE A 112 -0.49 -10.26 -2.81
C ILE A 112 -0.26 -8.97 -2.00
N GLU A 113 -1.26 -8.45 -1.30
CA GLU A 113 -1.08 -7.29 -0.42
C GLU A 113 -0.10 -7.57 0.72
N ASN A 114 -0.11 -8.77 1.29
CA ASN A 114 0.85 -9.16 2.33
C ASN A 114 2.29 -9.27 1.77
N VAL A 115 2.43 -9.82 0.56
CA VAL A 115 3.73 -9.93 -0.10
C VAL A 115 4.26 -8.53 -0.43
N SER A 116 3.43 -7.66 -0.96
CA SER A 116 3.78 -6.27 -1.28
C SER A 116 4.23 -5.52 -0.03
N GLY A 117 3.47 -5.56 1.07
CA GLY A 117 3.88 -4.94 2.33
C GLY A 117 5.24 -5.46 2.85
N THR A 118 5.53 -6.76 2.64
CA THR A 118 6.86 -7.31 2.99
C THR A 118 7.96 -6.75 2.08
N VAL A 119 7.70 -6.64 0.78
CA VAL A 119 8.66 -6.06 -0.18
C VAL A 119 8.91 -4.58 0.15
N GLU A 120 7.86 -3.81 0.45
CA GLU A 120 7.97 -2.41 0.86
C GLU A 120 8.77 -2.25 2.15
N ALA A 121 8.52 -3.10 3.17
CA ALA A 121 9.31 -3.10 4.40
C ALA A 121 10.81 -3.37 4.13
N LEU A 122 11.13 -4.27 3.19
CA LEU A 122 12.50 -4.55 2.77
C LEU A 122 13.12 -3.34 2.04
N LEU A 123 12.37 -2.66 1.18
CA LEU A 123 12.82 -1.44 0.51
C LEU A 123 13.13 -0.33 1.53
N ILE A 124 12.26 -0.14 2.54
CA ILE A 124 12.49 0.81 3.63
C ILE A 124 13.78 0.47 4.38
N PHE A 125 14.00 -0.81 4.69
CA PHE A 125 15.22 -1.25 5.38
C PHE A 125 16.47 -0.97 4.56
N ILE A 126 16.47 -1.27 3.27
CA ILE A 126 17.59 -1.00 2.35
C ILE A 126 17.84 0.51 2.25
N ALA A 127 16.78 1.31 2.10
CA ALA A 127 16.89 2.76 2.07
C ALA A 127 17.48 3.34 3.36
N ALA A 128 17.04 2.83 4.53
CA ALA A 128 17.58 3.25 5.83
C ALA A 128 19.07 2.97 5.95
N VAL A 129 19.53 1.78 5.54
CA VAL A 129 20.97 1.43 5.52
C VAL A 129 21.73 2.38 4.59
N TRP A 130 21.20 2.66 3.41
CA TRP A 130 21.85 3.61 2.47
C TRP A 130 21.95 5.00 3.07
N ILE A 131 20.88 5.53 3.66
CA ILE A 131 20.87 6.86 4.31
C ILE A 131 21.93 6.93 5.40
N ILE A 132 22.06 5.90 6.24
CA ILE A 132 23.07 5.85 7.29
C ILE A 132 24.50 5.91 6.69
N VAL A 133 24.76 5.10 5.66
CA VAL A 133 26.06 5.07 4.99
C VAL A 133 26.38 6.44 4.37
N GLU A 134 25.41 7.06 3.71
CA GLU A 134 25.58 8.38 3.09
C GLU A 134 25.79 9.48 4.13
N ALA A 135 25.06 9.44 5.23
CA ALA A 135 25.24 10.37 6.35
C ALA A 135 26.65 10.26 6.96
N VAL A 136 27.14 9.04 7.19
CA VAL A 136 28.51 8.81 7.70
C VAL A 136 29.55 9.35 6.73
N LYS A 137 29.41 9.14 5.43
CA LYS A 137 30.31 9.70 4.41
C LYS A 137 30.32 11.22 4.42
N LYS A 138 29.15 11.87 4.48
CA LYS A 138 29.04 13.33 4.52
C LYS A 138 29.64 13.95 5.79
N VAL A 139 29.54 13.25 6.92
CA VAL A 139 30.23 13.70 8.16
C VAL A 139 31.74 13.56 8.04
N ALA A 140 32.23 12.46 7.42
CA ALA A 140 33.65 12.21 7.25
C ALA A 140 34.32 13.14 6.19
N GLN A 141 33.56 13.55 5.18
CA GLN A 141 34.02 14.40 4.08
C GLN A 141 32.98 15.51 3.84
N PRO A 142 33.03 16.60 4.65
CA PRO A 142 32.07 17.70 4.49
C PRO A 142 32.26 18.41 3.14
N GLU A 143 31.21 18.39 2.32
CA GLU A 143 31.18 19.18 1.09
C GLU A 143 30.48 20.52 1.33
N PRO A 144 30.94 21.61 0.66
CA PRO A 144 30.26 22.89 0.79
C PRO A 144 28.81 22.79 0.26
N ILE A 145 27.85 23.17 1.09
CA ILE A 145 26.44 23.17 0.74
C ILE A 145 26.15 24.40 -0.15
N SER A 146 26.02 24.18 -1.44
CA SER A 146 25.62 25.24 -2.38
C SER A 146 24.09 25.37 -2.38
N TYR A 147 23.57 26.60 -2.46
CA TYR A 147 22.14 26.90 -2.60
C TYR A 147 21.23 26.35 -1.48
N LEU A 148 21.68 26.43 -0.23
CA LEU A 148 20.98 25.94 0.95
C LEU A 148 19.49 26.33 1.00
N GLY A 149 19.14 27.57 0.65
CA GLY A 149 17.77 28.06 0.70
C GLY A 149 16.82 27.31 -0.25
N TRP A 150 17.25 27.06 -1.48
CA TRP A 150 16.46 26.28 -2.45
C TRP A 150 16.31 24.81 -2.04
N GLY A 151 17.38 24.20 -1.54
CA GLY A 151 17.33 22.83 -1.02
C GLY A 151 16.33 22.69 0.12
N VAL A 152 16.39 23.57 1.12
CA VAL A 152 15.46 23.59 2.24
C VAL A 152 14.02 23.79 1.77
N GLY A 153 13.77 24.74 0.83
CA GLY A 153 12.44 24.99 0.28
C GLY A 153 11.83 23.75 -0.38
N VAL A 154 12.60 23.07 -1.24
CA VAL A 154 12.17 21.84 -1.92
C VAL A 154 11.88 20.73 -0.93
N MET A 155 12.73 20.56 0.09
CA MET A 155 12.53 19.53 1.13
C MET A 155 11.27 19.80 1.96
N LEU A 156 11.01 21.04 2.35
CA LEU A 156 9.81 21.39 3.12
C LEU A 156 8.52 21.14 2.31
N VAL A 157 8.51 21.51 1.04
CA VAL A 157 7.37 21.25 0.15
C VAL A 157 7.16 19.73 0.00
N SER A 158 8.24 18.96 -0.24
CA SER A 158 8.16 17.51 -0.37
C SER A 158 7.63 16.86 0.92
N ALA A 159 8.15 17.27 2.08
CA ALA A 159 7.71 16.75 3.37
C ALA A 159 6.22 17.07 3.63
N ALA A 160 5.76 18.26 3.29
CA ALA A 160 4.35 18.64 3.45
C ALA A 160 3.42 17.80 2.54
N VAL A 161 3.81 17.58 1.29
CA VAL A 161 3.05 16.75 0.34
C VAL A 161 3.03 15.29 0.82
N ASN A 162 4.19 14.72 1.16
CA ASN A 162 4.28 13.34 1.64
C ASN A 162 3.46 13.14 2.91
N LEU A 163 3.53 14.06 3.88
CA LEU A 163 2.72 13.99 5.10
C LEU A 163 1.21 14.01 4.80
N GLY A 164 0.78 14.82 3.84
CA GLY A 164 -0.60 14.87 3.39
C GLY A 164 -1.07 13.56 2.77
N VAL A 165 -0.29 13.03 1.82
CA VAL A 165 -0.57 11.77 1.12
C VAL A 165 -0.51 10.58 2.09
N SER A 166 0.51 10.52 2.94
CA SER A 166 0.66 9.47 3.96
C SER A 166 -0.56 9.39 4.90
N LYS A 167 -1.07 10.54 5.39
CA LYS A 167 -2.30 10.56 6.21
C LYS A 167 -3.51 10.02 5.46
N MET A 168 -3.65 10.35 4.17
CA MET A 168 -4.77 9.84 3.35
C MET A 168 -4.65 8.35 3.09
N LEU A 169 -3.46 7.86 2.74
CA LEU A 169 -3.15 6.44 2.59
C LEU A 169 -3.44 5.66 3.87
N PHE A 170 -2.95 6.17 5.00
CA PHE A 170 -3.13 5.52 6.30
C PHE A 170 -4.59 5.43 6.70
N LYS A 171 -5.36 6.49 6.45
CA LYS A 171 -6.80 6.51 6.71
C LYS A 171 -7.52 5.45 5.88
N VAL A 172 -7.36 5.48 4.56
CA VAL A 172 -8.01 4.53 3.66
C VAL A 172 -7.50 3.11 3.88
N GLY A 173 -6.20 2.92 4.07
CA GLY A 173 -5.60 1.62 4.36
C GLY A 173 -6.13 0.97 5.64
N ARG A 174 -6.49 1.77 6.66
CA ARG A 174 -7.15 1.25 7.87
C ARG A 174 -8.64 0.99 7.67
N GLU A 175 -9.35 1.88 7.00
CA GLU A 175 -10.78 1.75 6.76
C GLU A 175 -11.09 0.55 5.85
N GLU A 176 -10.23 0.28 4.88
CA GLU A 176 -10.40 -0.79 3.88
C GLU A 176 -9.51 -2.03 4.16
N ASP A 177 -8.87 -2.10 5.32
CA ASP A 177 -8.01 -3.19 5.78
C ASP A 177 -6.91 -3.59 4.78
N SER A 178 -6.33 -2.60 4.07
CA SER A 178 -5.28 -2.80 3.08
C SER A 178 -3.90 -2.64 3.70
N ILE A 179 -3.14 -3.73 3.75
CA ILE A 179 -1.76 -3.76 4.27
C ILE A 179 -0.82 -3.01 3.34
N ALA A 180 -1.02 -3.11 2.01
CA ALA A 180 -0.21 -2.41 1.04
C ALA A 180 -0.30 -0.88 1.19
N LEU A 181 -1.51 -0.33 1.34
CA LEU A 181 -1.70 1.12 1.57
C LEU A 181 -1.12 1.59 2.90
N GLN A 182 -1.20 0.75 3.94
CA GLN A 182 -0.61 1.08 5.24
C GLN A 182 0.92 1.06 5.17
N ALA A 183 1.52 0.11 4.44
CA ALA A 183 2.96 0.03 4.25
C ALA A 183 3.48 1.26 3.46
N ASP A 184 2.84 1.63 2.35
CA ASP A 184 3.17 2.84 1.58
C ASP A 184 3.03 4.11 2.43
N ALA A 185 1.99 4.18 3.29
CA ALA A 185 1.80 5.30 4.22
C ALA A 185 2.95 5.44 5.25
N TRP A 186 3.51 4.34 5.71
CA TRP A 186 4.66 4.34 6.63
C TRP A 186 5.99 4.64 5.93
N HIS A 187 6.06 4.37 4.63
CA HIS A 187 7.23 4.65 3.82
C HIS A 187 7.40 6.15 3.53
N LEU A 188 6.30 6.87 3.29
CA LEU A 188 6.27 8.31 3.03
C LEU A 188 6.48 9.16 4.29
#